data_9781592137d94279e909c2fa3a8679d2
#
_entry.id   9781592137d94279e909c2fa3a8679d2
#
_cell.length_a   1.000
_cell.length_b   1.000
_cell.length_c   1.000
_cell.angle_alpha   90.00
_cell.angle_beta   90.00
_cell.angle_gamma   90.00
#
_symmetry.space_group_name_H-M   'P 1'
#
loop_
_entity.id
_entity.type
_entity.pdbx_description
1 polymer ?
#
loop_
_entity_poly.entity_id
_entity_poly.type
_entity_poly.pdbx_seq_one_letter_code
_entity_poly.pdbx_strand_id
1 'polypeptide(L)'
;MSDRLKLWLIVGILASGLCATFIGRAPAQNKPSSSVTPADYLKWRNQFKNWGRWGANDQRGASNLITAEKSLSAIRLVKNGAVISLAHAVPQKVDSEVPDRSIFHRVTESIGPFNTIDRYEVSYHGLATAHMDAFCHFFLEGKMYNGYPVADNITPQTGCKKDDIMAWRDGVVTRAVLYDIPQLKGVDWIEPGTPITRADLEAWEKKSGVKAGPGDVVMLYVGRWKRRAAKGPSPDAIPGYFADVVPFIKERDIAFVGHDFNIDWAPRPGWSDAQGIPVNPIHQAVLNWMGVGIVENLDLERAVETARRLNRYEFMLTFAPLPVEGGTGSPLNPLAIF
;
A
#
# COMPACT_ATOMS: atom_id res chain seq x y z
N MET A 1 -66.21 -45.31 43.36
CA MET A 1 -66.54 -46.27 42.29
C MET A 1 -65.66 -45.91 41.09
N SER A 2 -64.80 -46.84 40.91
CA SER A 2 -64.04 -47.43 39.76
C SER A 2 -63.26 -46.43 38.86
N ASP A 3 -62.01 -46.47 39.04
CA ASP A 3 -60.97 -47.21 38.31
C ASP A 3 -61.03 -47.08 36.77
N ARG A 4 -59.97 -46.47 36.16
CA ARG A 4 -59.17 -47.14 35.16
C ARG A 4 -57.87 -46.38 34.96
N LEU A 5 -56.77 -47.04 35.33
CA LEU A 5 -55.40 -46.84 35.02
C LEU A 5 -55.22 -46.90 33.49
N LYS A 6 -54.58 -45.90 32.83
CA LYS A 6 -53.98 -46.07 31.51
C LYS A 6 -52.49 -45.73 31.57
N LEU A 7 -51.72 -46.77 31.44
CA LEU A 7 -50.28 -46.85 31.28
C LEU A 7 -49.87 -46.24 29.91
N TRP A 8 -49.05 -45.19 29.89
CA TRP A 8 -48.41 -44.75 28.72
C TRP A 8 -46.94 -45.12 28.78
N LEU A 9 -46.48 -45.99 27.83
CA LEU A 9 -45.09 -46.29 27.59
C LEU A 9 -44.47 -45.05 26.97
N ILE A 10 -43.41 -44.52 27.60
CA ILE A 10 -42.54 -43.52 27.00
C ILE A 10 -41.37 -44.30 26.37
N VAL A 11 -41.33 -44.34 25.04
CA VAL A 11 -40.18 -44.81 24.26
C VAL A 11 -39.20 -43.66 24.18
N GLY A 12 -38.13 -43.74 24.94
CA GLY A 12 -37.02 -42.78 24.86
C GLY A 12 -36.17 -43.05 23.61
N ILE A 13 -36.22 -42.16 22.64
CA ILE A 13 -35.27 -42.13 21.52
C ILE A 13 -34.04 -41.36 21.98
N LEU A 14 -32.95 -42.05 22.25
CA LEU A 14 -31.62 -41.47 22.41
C LEU A 14 -31.12 -40.99 21.03
N ALA A 15 -31.27 -39.69 20.78
CA ALA A 15 -30.60 -39.02 19.67
C ALA A 15 -29.15 -38.70 20.09
N SER A 16 -28.21 -39.56 19.75
CA SER A 16 -26.77 -39.26 19.83
C SER A 16 -26.41 -38.19 18.78
N GLY A 17 -26.41 -36.93 19.23
CA GLY A 17 -25.93 -35.82 18.45
C GLY A 17 -24.40 -35.93 18.22
N LEU A 18 -23.95 -36.29 17.03
CA LEU A 18 -22.58 -36.10 16.61
C LEU A 18 -22.31 -34.58 16.53
N CYS A 19 -21.63 -34.04 17.55
CA CYS A 19 -21.09 -32.72 17.52
C CYS A 19 -19.86 -32.76 16.60
N ALA A 20 -20.03 -32.49 15.30
CA ALA A 20 -18.92 -32.28 14.38
C ALA A 20 -18.25 -30.96 14.77
N THR A 21 -17.15 -31.05 15.51
CA THR A 21 -16.24 -29.91 15.71
C THR A 21 -15.65 -29.55 14.35
N PHE A 22 -16.15 -28.48 13.72
CA PHE A 22 -15.47 -27.81 12.64
C PHE A 22 -14.18 -27.22 13.22
N ILE A 23 -13.09 -27.98 13.19
CA ILE A 23 -11.74 -27.43 13.32
C ILE A 23 -11.54 -26.60 12.06
N GLY A 24 -11.77 -25.30 12.16
CA GLY A 24 -11.44 -24.33 11.12
C GLY A 24 -9.95 -24.50 10.82
N ARG A 25 -9.64 -25.10 9.68
CA ARG A 25 -8.28 -25.15 9.14
C ARG A 25 -7.84 -23.70 8.98
N ALA A 26 -6.83 -23.27 9.74
CA ALA A 26 -6.16 -22.00 9.48
C ALA A 26 -5.82 -21.93 7.98
N PRO A 27 -6.08 -20.80 7.29
CA PRO A 27 -5.77 -20.68 5.88
C PRO A 27 -4.31 -21.07 5.69
N ALA A 28 -4.04 -22.01 4.78
CA ALA A 28 -2.69 -22.42 4.44
C ALA A 28 -1.93 -21.14 4.05
N GLN A 29 -0.85 -20.82 4.79
CA GLN A 29 0.03 -19.71 4.44
C GLN A 29 0.52 -19.98 3.02
N ASN A 30 0.04 -19.21 2.06
CA ASN A 30 0.43 -19.34 0.68
C ASN A 30 1.93 -19.01 0.58
N LYS A 31 2.77 -20.04 0.41
CA LYS A 31 4.17 -19.81 0.09
C LYS A 31 4.25 -19.16 -1.28
N PRO A 32 5.11 -18.14 -1.46
CA PRO A 32 5.33 -17.57 -2.79
C PRO A 32 5.76 -18.67 -3.76
N SER A 33 5.27 -18.62 -4.99
CA SER A 33 5.72 -19.51 -6.08
C SER A 33 7.12 -19.16 -6.60
N SER A 34 7.73 -18.12 -6.06
CA SER A 34 9.05 -17.61 -6.43
C SER A 34 10.18 -18.40 -5.76
N SER A 35 11.27 -18.61 -6.49
CA SER A 35 12.50 -19.22 -5.97
C SER A 35 13.42 -18.24 -5.24
N VAL A 36 13.04 -16.96 -5.12
CA VAL A 36 13.84 -15.92 -4.47
C VAL A 36 14.01 -16.19 -2.98
N THR A 37 15.23 -16.05 -2.51
CA THR A 37 15.64 -16.32 -1.14
C THR A 37 16.03 -15.03 -0.39
N PRO A 38 16.09 -15.04 0.95
CA PRO A 38 16.67 -13.93 1.73
C PRO A 38 18.09 -13.54 1.26
N ALA A 39 18.91 -14.51 0.84
CA ALA A 39 20.26 -14.24 0.35
C ALA A 39 20.25 -13.45 -0.96
N ASP A 40 19.30 -13.72 -1.87
CA ASP A 40 19.13 -12.93 -3.09
C ASP A 40 18.77 -11.49 -2.78
N TYR A 41 17.83 -11.28 -1.86
CA TYR A 41 17.43 -9.94 -1.40
C TYR A 41 18.63 -9.18 -0.83
N LEU A 42 19.43 -9.78 0.03
CA LEU A 42 20.61 -9.14 0.60
C LEU A 42 21.67 -8.80 -0.46
N LYS A 43 21.81 -9.63 -1.49
CA LYS A 43 22.67 -9.34 -2.65
C LYS A 43 22.19 -8.12 -3.43
N TRP A 44 20.89 -8.01 -3.67
CA TRP A 44 20.28 -6.87 -4.40
C TRP A 44 20.47 -5.54 -3.69
N ARG A 45 20.57 -5.52 -2.38
CA ARG A 45 20.83 -4.32 -1.58
C ARG A 45 21.97 -3.46 -2.13
N ASN A 46 23.05 -4.09 -2.61
CA ASN A 46 24.17 -3.39 -3.19
C ASN A 46 24.06 -3.20 -4.71
N GLN A 47 23.38 -4.12 -5.40
CA GLN A 47 23.27 -4.11 -6.86
C GLN A 47 22.25 -3.08 -7.38
N PHE A 48 21.19 -2.79 -6.60
CA PHE A 48 20.07 -1.97 -7.06
C PHE A 48 20.07 -0.55 -6.50
N LYS A 49 21.13 -0.15 -5.80
CA LYS A 49 21.29 1.25 -5.37
C LYS A 49 21.28 2.21 -6.55
N ASN A 50 20.48 3.26 -6.45
CA ASN A 50 20.50 4.41 -7.36
C ASN A 50 21.29 5.59 -6.77
N TRP A 51 21.98 5.40 -5.66
CA TRP A 51 22.76 6.45 -5.02
C TRP A 51 23.77 7.06 -6.00
N GLY A 52 23.78 8.38 -6.09
CA GLY A 52 24.62 9.13 -7.02
C GLY A 52 24.13 9.14 -8.48
N ARG A 53 23.10 8.36 -8.86
CA ARG A 53 22.59 8.28 -10.22
C ARG A 53 22.16 9.67 -10.77
N TRP A 54 21.61 10.51 -9.93
CA TRP A 54 21.15 11.87 -10.25
C TRP A 54 21.98 12.95 -9.53
N GLY A 55 23.19 12.59 -9.09
CA GLY A 55 24.12 13.47 -8.40
C GLY A 55 24.12 13.27 -6.89
N ALA A 56 25.21 13.73 -6.25
CA ALA A 56 25.45 13.53 -4.81
C ALA A 56 24.44 14.29 -3.90
N ASN A 57 23.80 15.33 -4.44
CA ASN A 57 22.82 16.13 -3.69
C ASN A 57 21.36 15.78 -4.02
N ASP A 58 21.14 14.70 -4.80
CA ASP A 58 19.78 14.29 -5.17
C ASP A 58 18.99 13.81 -3.96
N GLN A 59 17.73 14.25 -3.90
CA GLN A 59 16.74 13.88 -2.89
C GLN A 59 15.39 13.47 -3.53
N ARG A 60 15.36 13.35 -4.89
CA ARG A 60 14.15 13.01 -5.64
C ARG A 60 14.15 11.59 -6.18
N GLY A 61 15.29 10.92 -6.18
CA GLY A 61 15.41 9.54 -6.62
C GLY A 61 14.84 9.29 -8.02
N ALA A 62 14.11 8.17 -8.16
CA ALA A 62 13.52 7.78 -9.44
C ALA A 62 12.44 8.75 -9.95
N SER A 63 11.92 9.66 -9.12
CA SER A 63 11.02 10.72 -9.59
C SER A 63 11.70 11.76 -10.51
N ASN A 64 13.04 11.76 -10.59
CA ASN A 64 13.76 12.50 -11.63
C ASN A 64 13.45 12.00 -13.06
N LEU A 65 12.91 10.81 -13.21
CA LEU A 65 12.45 10.27 -14.50
C LEU A 65 11.08 10.83 -14.92
N ILE A 66 10.41 11.57 -14.05
CA ILE A 66 9.18 12.30 -14.37
C ILE A 66 9.60 13.64 -14.97
N THR A 67 10.00 13.60 -16.24
CA THR A 67 10.36 14.79 -17.02
C THR A 67 9.12 15.55 -17.47
N ALA A 68 9.30 16.76 -18.02
CA ALA A 68 8.19 17.53 -18.59
C ALA A 68 7.48 16.74 -19.70
N GLU A 69 8.24 16.02 -20.55
CA GLU A 69 7.69 15.17 -21.61
C GLU A 69 6.88 14.02 -21.06
N LYS A 70 7.35 13.41 -19.95
CA LYS A 70 6.62 12.36 -19.24
C LYS A 70 5.27 12.88 -18.70
N SER A 71 5.28 14.03 -18.05
CA SER A 71 4.06 14.68 -17.54
C SER A 71 3.10 15.05 -18.67
N LEU A 72 3.58 15.64 -19.76
CA LEU A 72 2.77 15.92 -20.94
C LEU A 72 2.19 14.65 -21.57
N SER A 73 2.95 13.55 -21.57
CA SER A 73 2.47 12.25 -22.03
C SER A 73 1.34 11.72 -21.16
N ALA A 74 1.45 11.87 -19.83
CA ALA A 74 0.40 11.51 -18.91
C ALA A 74 -0.89 12.34 -19.10
N ILE A 75 -0.76 13.65 -19.31
CA ILE A 75 -1.89 14.54 -19.60
C ILE A 75 -2.65 14.11 -20.87
N ARG A 76 -1.94 13.63 -21.90
CA ARG A 76 -2.56 13.11 -23.13
C ARG A 76 -3.37 11.83 -22.94
N LEU A 77 -3.26 11.15 -21.79
CA LEU A 77 -4.11 10.01 -21.43
C LEU A 77 -5.51 10.44 -21.03
N VAL A 78 -5.73 11.69 -20.66
CA VAL A 78 -7.08 12.19 -20.33
C VAL A 78 -7.92 12.22 -21.59
N LYS A 79 -9.03 11.43 -21.60
CA LYS A 79 -9.92 11.29 -22.75
C LYS A 79 -11.36 11.66 -22.45
N ASN A 80 -11.81 11.44 -21.21
CA ASN A 80 -13.19 11.69 -20.82
C ASN A 80 -13.33 12.64 -19.62
N GLY A 81 -12.20 13.04 -19.00
CA GLY A 81 -12.19 13.99 -17.89
C GLY A 81 -12.75 13.45 -16.57
N ALA A 82 -12.93 12.12 -16.43
CA ALA A 82 -13.36 11.54 -15.16
C ALA A 82 -12.24 11.67 -14.12
N VAL A 83 -12.52 12.42 -13.05
CA VAL A 83 -11.61 12.63 -11.92
C VAL A 83 -12.05 11.79 -10.74
N ILE A 84 -11.12 10.99 -10.20
CA ILE A 84 -11.38 10.03 -9.12
C ILE A 84 -10.37 10.24 -8.01
N SER A 85 -10.86 10.54 -6.81
CA SER A 85 -10.06 10.53 -5.58
C SER A 85 -9.62 9.09 -5.27
N LEU A 86 -8.34 8.93 -4.97
CA LEU A 86 -7.75 7.66 -4.55
C LEU A 86 -7.51 7.61 -3.02
N ALA A 87 -8.15 8.48 -2.26
CA ALA A 87 -8.12 8.44 -0.80
C ALA A 87 -9.48 8.03 -0.25
N HIS A 88 -9.46 7.11 0.70
CA HIS A 88 -10.62 6.80 1.53
C HIS A 88 -10.91 7.97 2.48
N ALA A 89 -12.16 8.11 2.93
CA ALA A 89 -12.50 9.06 3.98
C ALA A 89 -11.66 8.73 5.23
N VAL A 90 -11.03 9.75 5.80
CA VAL A 90 -10.13 9.56 6.94
C VAL A 90 -10.87 8.97 8.14
N PRO A 91 -10.31 7.96 8.83
CA PRO A 91 -10.97 7.28 9.93
C PRO A 91 -11.06 8.19 11.15
N GLN A 92 -12.23 8.20 11.78
CA GLN A 92 -12.50 8.96 13.02
C GLN A 92 -12.84 8.02 14.20
N LYS A 93 -12.68 6.71 14.02
CA LYS A 93 -12.95 5.71 15.05
C LYS A 93 -11.84 4.68 15.09
N VAL A 94 -11.50 4.28 16.31
CA VAL A 94 -10.54 3.20 16.57
C VAL A 94 -11.08 1.85 16.10
N ASP A 95 -10.23 1.07 15.48
CA ASP A 95 -10.41 -0.37 15.27
C ASP A 95 -9.04 -1.06 15.18
N SER A 96 -8.99 -2.35 14.86
CA SER A 96 -7.73 -3.10 14.86
C SER A 96 -6.72 -2.65 13.80
N GLU A 97 -7.15 -2.02 12.69
CA GLU A 97 -6.26 -1.40 11.69
C GLU A 97 -6.03 0.10 11.97
N VAL A 98 -6.84 0.71 12.83
CA VAL A 98 -6.82 2.15 13.12
C VAL A 98 -6.61 2.35 14.63
N PRO A 99 -5.36 2.24 15.14
CA PRO A 99 -5.07 2.54 16.53
C PRO A 99 -5.36 4.01 16.85
N ASP A 100 -5.56 4.32 18.13
CA ASP A 100 -5.97 5.66 18.59
C ASP A 100 -5.11 6.79 18.02
N ARG A 101 -3.78 6.64 18.01
CA ARG A 101 -2.85 7.62 17.42
C ARG A 101 -3.06 7.89 15.92
N SER A 102 -3.71 6.98 15.20
CA SER A 102 -3.95 7.09 13.74
C SER A 102 -5.34 7.63 13.41
N ILE A 103 -6.15 7.94 14.41
CA ILE A 103 -7.43 8.62 14.19
C ILE A 103 -7.15 10.02 13.67
N PHE A 104 -7.94 10.43 12.69
CA PHE A 104 -7.93 11.82 12.23
C PHE A 104 -8.76 12.67 13.20
N HIS A 105 -8.10 13.36 14.10
CA HIS A 105 -8.75 14.22 15.08
C HIS A 105 -9.14 15.54 14.41
N ARG A 106 -10.44 15.71 14.13
CA ARG A 106 -11.01 16.95 13.70
C ARG A 106 -11.71 17.62 14.88
N VAL A 107 -11.29 18.82 15.22
CA VAL A 107 -11.90 19.62 16.28
C VAL A 107 -12.46 20.88 15.64
N THR A 108 -13.77 21.10 15.78
CA THR A 108 -14.38 22.39 15.44
C THR A 108 -14.06 23.36 16.60
N GLU A 109 -13.16 24.31 16.34
CA GLU A 109 -12.64 25.22 17.38
C GLU A 109 -13.60 26.38 17.64
N SER A 110 -14.27 26.86 16.60
CA SER A 110 -15.26 27.93 16.76
C SER A 110 -16.39 27.84 15.74
N ILE A 111 -17.57 28.29 16.13
CA ILE A 111 -18.72 28.52 15.27
C ILE A 111 -19.17 29.95 15.49
N GLY A 112 -18.89 30.82 14.52
CA GLY A 112 -19.32 32.20 14.53
C GLY A 112 -20.61 32.40 13.72
N PRO A 113 -21.13 33.64 13.63
CA PRO A 113 -22.31 33.92 12.85
C PRO A 113 -22.10 33.79 11.33
N PHE A 114 -20.84 33.75 10.87
CA PHE A 114 -20.50 33.75 9.43
C PHE A 114 -19.47 32.67 9.04
N ASN A 115 -18.81 31.98 10.00
CA ASN A 115 -17.77 30.99 9.72
C ASN A 115 -17.67 29.92 10.80
N THR A 116 -17.00 28.82 10.42
CA THR A 116 -16.61 27.74 11.32
C THR A 116 -15.13 27.43 11.07
N ILE A 117 -14.36 27.20 12.14
CA ILE A 117 -12.93 26.93 12.07
C ILE A 117 -12.66 25.55 12.66
N ASP A 118 -11.92 24.74 11.93
CA ASP A 118 -11.50 23.40 12.33
C ASP A 118 -9.97 23.32 12.49
N ARG A 119 -9.54 22.43 13.38
CA ARG A 119 -8.16 21.96 13.51
C ARG A 119 -8.09 20.47 13.26
N TYR A 120 -7.02 20.02 12.59
CA TYR A 120 -6.75 18.62 12.31
C TYR A 120 -5.44 18.18 12.95
N GLU A 121 -5.45 16.94 13.48
CA GLU A 121 -4.27 16.25 13.97
C GLU A 121 -4.34 14.78 13.58
N VAL A 122 -3.22 14.21 13.08
CA VAL A 122 -3.16 12.82 12.63
C VAL A 122 -1.73 12.29 12.67
N SER A 123 -1.57 11.02 13.10
CA SER A 123 -0.37 10.23 12.87
C SER A 123 -0.65 9.34 11.65
N TYR A 124 -0.23 9.77 10.45
CA TYR A 124 -0.68 9.19 9.18
C TYR A 124 0.07 7.94 8.74
N HIS A 125 1.32 7.72 9.20
CA HIS A 125 2.03 6.48 8.91
C HIS A 125 1.30 5.28 9.53
N GLY A 126 1.11 4.22 8.74
CA GLY A 126 0.40 3.02 9.15
C GLY A 126 -0.74 2.64 8.19
N LEU A 127 -1.79 2.00 8.68
CA LEU A 127 -2.83 1.38 7.85
C LEU A 127 -4.11 2.23 7.67
N ALA A 128 -4.15 3.43 8.26
CA ALA A 128 -5.40 4.17 8.43
C ALA A 128 -5.67 5.20 7.33
N THR A 129 -4.64 5.94 6.92
CA THR A 129 -4.77 7.13 6.07
C THR A 129 -3.95 6.95 4.80
N ALA A 130 -4.52 7.34 3.65
CA ALA A 130 -3.74 7.42 2.41
C ALA A 130 -2.62 8.45 2.60
N HIS A 131 -1.38 8.04 2.34
CA HIS A 131 -0.21 8.87 2.56
C HIS A 131 0.93 8.55 1.60
N MET A 132 1.91 9.42 1.59
CA MET A 132 3.18 9.27 0.90
C MET A 132 4.31 9.26 1.92
N ASP A 133 5.28 8.37 1.74
CA ASP A 133 6.51 8.34 2.52
C ASP A 133 7.61 9.16 1.84
N ALA A 134 8.33 9.94 2.65
CA ALA A 134 9.58 10.55 2.24
C ALA A 134 10.75 9.56 2.40
N PHE A 135 11.86 9.77 1.69
CA PHE A 135 12.99 8.83 1.74
C PHE A 135 13.65 8.75 3.11
N CYS A 136 13.59 9.82 3.92
CA CYS A 136 14.10 9.80 5.28
C CYS A 136 13.27 8.96 6.26
N HIS A 137 12.07 8.49 5.85
CA HIS A 137 11.25 7.61 6.68
C HIS A 137 11.91 6.23 6.89
N PHE A 138 12.68 5.74 5.91
CA PHE A 138 13.40 4.47 5.99
C PHE A 138 14.90 4.64 5.78
N PHE A 139 15.68 4.07 6.69
CA PHE A 139 17.14 4.09 6.61
C PHE A 139 17.73 2.70 6.92
N LEU A 140 18.95 2.45 6.46
CA LEU A 140 19.67 1.20 6.65
C LEU A 140 21.12 1.50 7.06
N GLU A 141 21.61 0.84 8.11
CA GLU A 141 22.97 0.99 8.61
C GLU A 141 23.35 2.47 8.86
N GLY A 142 22.39 3.22 9.42
CA GLY A 142 22.57 4.64 9.73
C GLY A 142 22.59 5.59 8.52
N LYS A 143 22.13 5.13 7.33
CA LYS A 143 22.09 5.92 6.11
C LYS A 143 20.70 5.93 5.48
N MET A 144 20.26 7.11 5.06
CA MET A 144 19.07 7.34 4.24
C MET A 144 19.38 7.14 2.75
N TYR A 145 18.40 7.40 1.88
CA TYR A 145 18.62 7.41 0.45
C TYR A 145 19.82 8.31 0.08
N ASN A 146 20.49 7.97 -1.00
CA ASN A 146 21.68 8.65 -1.53
C ASN A 146 22.87 8.72 -0.54
N GLY A 147 22.81 7.94 0.57
CA GLY A 147 23.90 7.78 1.51
C GLY A 147 24.00 8.84 2.59
N TYR A 148 23.01 9.73 2.74
CA TYR A 148 23.01 10.74 3.79
C TYR A 148 23.02 10.10 5.19
N PRO A 149 23.96 10.46 6.09
CA PRO A 149 23.99 9.93 7.45
C PRO A 149 22.76 10.38 8.25
N VAL A 150 22.09 9.44 8.92
CA VAL A 150 20.97 9.74 9.82
C VAL A 150 21.37 10.67 10.96
N ALA A 151 22.54 10.40 11.59
CA ALA A 151 23.02 11.17 12.74
C ALA A 151 23.19 12.66 12.46
N ASP A 152 23.51 13.03 11.20
CA ASP A 152 23.71 14.43 10.81
C ASP A 152 22.42 15.12 10.33
N ASN A 153 21.43 14.32 9.94
CA ASN A 153 20.29 14.80 9.17
C ASN A 153 18.94 14.64 9.86
N ILE A 154 18.80 13.85 10.92
CA ILE A 154 17.52 13.66 11.62
C ILE A 154 17.65 13.98 13.11
N THR A 155 16.82 14.89 13.60
CA THR A 155 16.63 15.12 15.03
C THR A 155 15.15 15.27 15.36
N PRO A 156 14.72 15.03 16.63
CA PRO A 156 13.34 15.27 17.03
C PRO A 156 12.89 16.73 16.84
N GLN A 157 13.81 17.69 16.91
CA GLN A 157 13.50 19.10 16.79
C GLN A 157 13.39 19.61 15.36
N THR A 158 14.18 19.05 14.44
CA THR A 158 14.24 19.54 13.05
C THR A 158 13.54 18.63 12.06
N GLY A 159 13.19 17.41 12.48
CA GLY A 159 12.82 16.38 11.52
C GLY A 159 13.99 16.04 10.58
N CYS A 160 13.71 15.77 9.33
CA CYS A 160 14.68 15.41 8.31
C CYS A 160 15.24 16.66 7.61
N LYS A 161 16.53 16.88 7.66
CA LYS A 161 17.20 17.98 6.91
C LYS A 161 17.44 17.62 5.44
N LYS A 162 17.44 16.33 5.12
CA LYS A 162 17.60 15.74 3.78
C LYS A 162 16.57 14.65 3.57
N ASP A 163 16.22 14.40 2.34
CA ASP A 163 15.29 13.33 1.96
C ASP A 163 13.89 13.50 2.56
N ASP A 164 13.51 14.71 2.96
CA ASP A 164 12.21 15.04 3.51
C ASP A 164 11.13 15.17 2.41
N ILE A 165 9.89 15.35 2.83
CA ILE A 165 8.74 15.43 1.93
C ILE A 165 8.79 16.66 1.00
N MET A 166 9.58 17.68 1.33
CA MET A 166 9.74 18.88 0.52
C MET A 166 10.34 18.61 -0.87
N ALA A 167 10.98 17.47 -1.07
CA ALA A 167 11.48 17.05 -2.39
C ALA A 167 10.36 17.00 -3.46
N TRP A 168 9.11 16.86 -3.04
CA TRP A 168 7.93 16.78 -3.92
C TRP A 168 6.92 17.90 -3.70
N ARG A 169 7.29 19.02 -3.08
CA ARG A 169 6.38 20.15 -2.79
C ARG A 169 5.67 20.70 -4.03
N ASP A 170 6.30 20.61 -5.20
CA ASP A 170 5.73 21.07 -6.46
C ASP A 170 4.74 20.04 -7.08
N GLY A 171 4.53 18.92 -6.38
CA GLY A 171 3.64 17.85 -6.81
C GLY A 171 4.24 16.90 -7.84
N VAL A 172 3.43 15.92 -8.21
CA VAL A 172 3.73 14.88 -9.18
C VAL A 172 2.60 14.81 -10.19
N VAL A 173 2.96 14.84 -11.49
CA VAL A 173 2.04 14.55 -12.60
C VAL A 173 2.71 13.53 -13.50
N THR A 174 2.18 12.29 -13.52
CA THR A 174 2.77 11.21 -14.32
C THR A 174 1.71 10.18 -14.71
N ARG A 175 2.12 9.17 -15.48
CA ARG A 175 1.28 8.00 -15.77
C ARG A 175 1.27 7.03 -14.59
N ALA A 176 0.09 6.58 -14.19
CA ALA A 176 -0.07 5.39 -13.37
C ALA A 176 -0.53 4.21 -14.22
N VAL A 177 0.00 3.02 -13.92
CA VAL A 177 -0.42 1.74 -14.46
C VAL A 177 -1.05 0.94 -13.33
N LEU A 178 -2.31 0.56 -13.52
CA LEU A 178 -3.12 -0.16 -12.53
C LEU A 178 -2.96 -1.68 -12.71
N TYR A 179 -2.54 -2.34 -11.66
CA TYR A 179 -2.40 -3.80 -11.57
C TYR A 179 -3.58 -4.37 -10.78
N ASP A 180 -4.60 -4.82 -11.48
CA ASP A 180 -5.84 -5.38 -10.92
C ASP A 180 -5.68 -6.89 -10.70
N ILE A 181 -5.08 -7.26 -9.58
CA ILE A 181 -4.79 -8.67 -9.26
C ILE A 181 -6.06 -9.49 -8.97
N PRO A 182 -7.10 -8.96 -8.30
CA PRO A 182 -8.37 -9.66 -8.21
C PRO A 182 -8.94 -10.06 -9.58
N GLN A 183 -8.94 -9.16 -10.57
CA GLN A 183 -9.39 -9.48 -11.94
C GLN A 183 -8.49 -10.50 -12.64
N LEU A 184 -7.18 -10.46 -12.39
CA LEU A 184 -6.25 -11.48 -12.91
C LEU A 184 -6.61 -12.87 -12.41
N LYS A 185 -6.91 -12.98 -11.12
CA LYS A 185 -7.18 -14.26 -10.43
C LYS A 185 -8.66 -14.67 -10.44
N GLY A 186 -9.57 -13.83 -10.95
CA GLY A 186 -11.01 -14.13 -11.03
C GLY A 186 -11.69 -14.14 -9.64
N VAL A 187 -11.26 -13.29 -8.73
CA VAL A 187 -11.79 -13.17 -7.37
C VAL A 187 -12.22 -11.74 -7.06
N ASP A 188 -12.99 -11.54 -6.00
CA ASP A 188 -13.44 -10.21 -5.57
C ASP A 188 -12.34 -9.39 -4.91
N TRP A 189 -11.46 -10.06 -4.17
CA TRP A 189 -10.28 -9.49 -3.48
C TRP A 189 -9.22 -10.57 -3.30
N ILE A 190 -8.00 -10.15 -2.99
CA ILE A 190 -6.93 -11.05 -2.59
C ILE A 190 -7.00 -11.26 -1.07
N GLU A 191 -6.99 -12.52 -0.63
CA GLU A 191 -7.05 -12.81 0.80
C GLU A 191 -5.78 -12.32 1.53
N PRO A 192 -5.94 -11.79 2.76
CA PRO A 192 -4.82 -11.33 3.58
C PRO A 192 -3.73 -12.39 3.73
N GLY A 193 -2.47 -11.96 3.71
CA GLY A 193 -1.31 -12.85 3.80
C GLY A 193 -0.91 -13.52 2.47
N THR A 194 -1.57 -13.20 1.36
CA THR A 194 -1.19 -13.69 0.02
C THR A 194 -0.05 -12.81 -0.54
N PRO A 195 1.12 -13.39 -0.88
CA PRO A 195 2.18 -12.64 -1.54
C PRO A 195 1.80 -12.31 -3.00
N ILE A 196 2.06 -11.08 -3.41
CA ILE A 196 1.97 -10.66 -4.82
C ILE A 196 3.37 -10.72 -5.41
N THR A 197 3.52 -11.57 -6.42
CA THR A 197 4.83 -11.89 -7.02
C THR A 197 5.07 -11.11 -8.32
N ARG A 198 6.34 -11.07 -8.76
CA ARG A 198 6.70 -10.58 -10.10
C ARG A 198 5.89 -11.29 -11.19
N ALA A 199 5.69 -12.60 -11.08
CA ALA A 199 4.91 -13.37 -12.03
C ALA A 199 3.44 -12.90 -12.11
N ASP A 200 2.83 -12.48 -11.01
CA ASP A 200 1.48 -11.90 -11.01
C ASP A 200 1.46 -10.57 -11.79
N LEU A 201 2.48 -9.71 -11.58
CA LEU A 201 2.57 -8.44 -12.30
C LEU A 201 2.76 -8.65 -13.80
N GLU A 202 3.67 -9.52 -14.22
CA GLU A 202 3.92 -9.85 -15.62
C GLU A 202 2.71 -10.52 -16.29
N ALA A 203 1.99 -11.38 -15.57
CA ALA A 203 0.74 -11.97 -16.04
C ALA A 203 -0.35 -10.92 -16.25
N TRP A 204 -0.44 -9.94 -15.35
CA TRP A 204 -1.34 -8.82 -15.51
C TRP A 204 -0.99 -7.94 -16.71
N GLU A 205 0.27 -7.60 -16.91
CA GLU A 205 0.72 -6.87 -18.10
C GLU A 205 0.33 -7.59 -19.41
N LYS A 206 0.50 -8.91 -19.45
CA LYS A 206 0.08 -9.72 -20.59
C LYS A 206 -1.44 -9.68 -20.81
N LYS A 207 -2.22 -9.73 -19.72
CA LYS A 207 -3.69 -9.72 -19.78
C LYS A 207 -4.24 -8.35 -20.16
N SER A 208 -3.72 -7.29 -19.57
CA SER A 208 -4.20 -5.91 -19.79
C SER A 208 -3.65 -5.26 -21.06
N GLY A 209 -2.52 -5.75 -21.57
CA GLY A 209 -1.79 -5.15 -22.69
C GLY A 209 -1.00 -3.89 -22.29
N VAL A 210 -0.98 -3.51 -21.01
CA VAL A 210 -0.33 -2.30 -20.51
C VAL A 210 0.87 -2.68 -19.67
N LYS A 211 2.04 -2.07 -19.94
CA LYS A 211 3.28 -2.27 -19.20
C LYS A 211 3.74 -0.97 -18.53
N ALA A 212 4.18 -1.09 -17.29
CA ALA A 212 4.85 0.01 -16.61
C ALA A 212 6.29 0.20 -17.15
N GLY A 213 6.78 1.44 -17.11
CA GLY A 213 8.11 1.81 -17.58
C GLY A 213 8.65 3.04 -16.85
N PRO A 214 9.74 3.64 -17.35
CA PRO A 214 10.45 4.72 -16.68
C PRO A 214 9.55 5.89 -16.30
N GLY A 215 9.63 6.31 -15.02
CA GLY A 215 8.87 7.44 -14.49
C GLY A 215 7.38 7.15 -14.24
N ASP A 216 6.92 5.91 -14.42
CA ASP A 216 5.54 5.51 -14.09
C ASP A 216 5.34 5.26 -12.60
N VAL A 217 4.07 5.23 -12.22
CA VAL A 217 3.62 4.71 -10.93
C VAL A 217 2.95 3.36 -11.15
N VAL A 218 3.43 2.33 -10.44
CA VAL A 218 2.78 1.03 -10.36
C VAL A 218 1.73 1.08 -9.26
N MET A 219 0.44 0.99 -9.61
CA MET A 219 -0.68 0.97 -8.68
C MET A 219 -1.18 -0.45 -8.48
N LEU A 220 -0.88 -1.05 -7.34
CA LEU A 220 -1.34 -2.39 -6.98
C LEU A 220 -2.70 -2.31 -6.31
N TYR A 221 -3.68 -3.01 -6.89
CA TYR A 221 -5.00 -3.22 -6.31
C TYR A 221 -5.17 -4.66 -5.89
N VAL A 222 -5.57 -4.87 -4.64
CA VAL A 222 -5.86 -6.18 -4.03
C VAL A 222 -7.30 -6.30 -3.53
N GLY A 223 -8.09 -5.22 -3.56
CA GLY A 223 -9.48 -5.18 -3.11
C GLY A 223 -9.63 -5.08 -1.60
N ARG A 224 -8.70 -4.39 -0.93
CA ARG A 224 -8.71 -4.23 0.54
C ARG A 224 -10.02 -3.69 1.07
N TRP A 225 -10.51 -2.58 0.54
CA TRP A 225 -11.69 -1.91 1.08
C TRP A 225 -12.96 -2.72 0.88
N LYS A 226 -13.09 -3.40 -0.28
CA LYS A 226 -14.17 -4.34 -0.55
C LYS A 226 -14.15 -5.52 0.44
N ARG A 227 -12.96 -6.13 0.65
CA ARG A 227 -12.78 -7.19 1.64
C ARG A 227 -13.09 -6.72 3.05
N ARG A 228 -12.58 -5.53 3.44
CA ARG A 228 -12.81 -4.94 4.76
C ARG A 228 -14.30 -4.67 5.01
N ALA A 229 -15.04 -4.18 4.02
CA ALA A 229 -16.49 -4.00 4.12
C ALA A 229 -17.24 -5.33 4.33
N ALA A 230 -16.78 -6.42 3.68
CA ALA A 230 -17.43 -7.71 3.76
C ALA A 230 -17.05 -8.54 5.00
N LYS A 231 -15.80 -8.44 5.48
CA LYS A 231 -15.23 -9.33 6.51
C LYS A 231 -14.57 -8.61 7.70
N GLY A 232 -14.59 -7.29 7.71
CA GLY A 232 -13.95 -6.47 8.74
C GLY A 232 -12.43 -6.30 8.55
N PRO A 233 -11.74 -5.62 9.48
CA PRO A 233 -10.31 -5.34 9.41
C PRO A 233 -9.43 -6.60 9.49
N SER A 234 -8.19 -6.50 9.01
CA SER A 234 -7.17 -7.57 9.03
C SER A 234 -5.78 -6.97 9.22
N PRO A 235 -5.43 -6.56 10.45
CA PRO A 235 -4.20 -5.80 10.71
C PRO A 235 -2.92 -6.62 10.57
N ASP A 236 -2.99 -7.94 10.82
CA ASP A 236 -1.82 -8.82 10.95
C ASP A 236 -1.45 -9.55 9.66
N ALA A 237 -2.27 -9.41 8.61
CA ALA A 237 -2.06 -10.10 7.36
C ALA A 237 -2.33 -9.19 6.15
N ILE A 238 -1.32 -8.99 5.33
CA ILE A 238 -1.29 -8.04 4.22
C ILE A 238 -1.01 -8.78 2.93
N PRO A 239 -1.87 -8.67 1.91
CA PRO A 239 -1.58 -9.11 0.57
C PRO A 239 -0.71 -8.03 -0.12
N GLY A 240 0.59 -8.10 0.06
CA GLY A 240 1.56 -7.12 -0.44
C GLY A 240 2.62 -7.74 -1.33
N TYR A 241 3.54 -6.92 -1.80
CA TYR A 241 4.62 -7.37 -2.68
C TYR A 241 5.55 -8.37 -1.99
N PHE A 242 5.84 -9.46 -2.69
CA PHE A 242 6.93 -10.35 -2.35
C PHE A 242 8.26 -9.79 -2.87
N ALA A 243 9.37 -10.23 -2.29
CA ALA A 243 10.70 -9.67 -2.59
C ALA A 243 11.12 -9.78 -4.06
N ASP A 244 10.58 -10.74 -4.84
CA ASP A 244 10.89 -10.89 -6.26
C ASP A 244 10.36 -9.74 -7.15
N VAL A 245 9.55 -8.85 -6.59
CA VAL A 245 9.11 -7.62 -7.25
C VAL A 245 10.22 -6.54 -7.26
N VAL A 246 11.19 -6.61 -6.35
CA VAL A 246 12.29 -5.62 -6.26
C VAL A 246 13.09 -5.50 -7.58
N PRO A 247 13.55 -6.60 -8.21
CA PRO A 247 14.16 -6.53 -9.54
C PRO A 247 13.24 -5.94 -10.62
N PHE A 248 11.95 -6.26 -10.59
CA PHE A 248 10.98 -5.71 -11.55
C PHE A 248 10.89 -4.18 -11.46
N ILE A 249 10.79 -3.63 -10.24
CA ILE A 249 10.75 -2.19 -10.00
C ILE A 249 12.03 -1.53 -10.54
N LYS A 250 13.19 -2.12 -10.27
CA LYS A 250 14.50 -1.64 -10.73
C LYS A 250 14.64 -1.67 -12.25
N GLU A 251 14.32 -2.78 -12.89
CA GLU A 251 14.43 -2.98 -14.34
C GLU A 251 13.50 -2.06 -15.14
N ARG A 252 12.35 -1.71 -14.55
CA ARG A 252 11.35 -0.83 -15.18
C ARG A 252 11.56 0.65 -14.88
N ASP A 253 12.54 1.00 -14.05
CA ASP A 253 12.78 2.39 -13.62
C ASP A 253 11.49 3.07 -13.10
N ILE A 254 10.76 2.38 -12.25
CA ILE A 254 9.51 2.87 -11.66
C ILE A 254 9.81 4.05 -10.74
N ALA A 255 9.02 5.11 -10.83
CA ALA A 255 9.19 6.32 -10.01
C ALA A 255 8.51 6.20 -8.64
N PHE A 256 7.32 5.58 -8.60
CA PHE A 256 6.56 5.33 -7.37
C PHE A 256 5.87 3.98 -7.42
N VAL A 257 5.66 3.40 -6.25
CA VAL A 257 4.74 2.27 -6.04
C VAL A 257 3.56 2.70 -5.20
N GLY A 258 2.36 2.32 -5.62
CA GLY A 258 1.11 2.61 -4.91
C GLY A 258 0.36 1.33 -4.57
N HIS A 259 -0.40 1.34 -3.45
CA HIS A 259 -1.14 0.19 -2.99
C HIS A 259 -2.40 0.59 -2.22
N ASP A 260 -3.47 -0.17 -2.35
CA ASP A 260 -4.69 0.00 -1.55
C ASP A 260 -4.56 -0.57 -0.11
N PHE A 261 -3.36 -1.02 0.26
CA PHE A 261 -2.98 -1.43 1.61
C PHE A 261 -1.53 -0.99 1.90
N ASN A 262 -0.80 -1.68 2.81
CA ASN A 262 0.65 -1.56 2.96
C ASN A 262 1.36 -2.38 1.87
N ILE A 263 2.45 -1.87 1.31
CA ILE A 263 3.14 -2.50 0.18
C ILE A 263 3.86 -3.80 0.55
N ASP A 264 4.23 -4.00 1.80
CA ASP A 264 4.92 -5.23 2.24
C ASP A 264 3.96 -6.37 2.51
N TRP A 265 4.24 -7.54 1.95
CA TRP A 265 3.54 -8.77 2.30
C TRP A 265 3.77 -9.16 3.76
N ALA A 266 2.69 -9.55 4.47
CA ALA A 266 2.74 -10.05 5.84
C ALA A 266 1.66 -11.13 6.07
N PRO A 267 1.89 -12.14 6.93
CA PRO A 267 3.17 -12.49 7.57
C PRO A 267 4.18 -13.07 6.55
N ARG A 268 5.47 -13.02 6.87
CA ARG A 268 6.58 -13.39 5.98
C ARG A 268 7.34 -14.60 6.54
N PRO A 269 6.83 -15.83 6.44
CA PRO A 269 7.52 -17.01 6.94
C PRO A 269 8.92 -17.18 6.32
N GLY A 270 9.95 -17.26 7.17
CA GLY A 270 11.34 -17.38 6.72
C GLY A 270 11.99 -16.09 6.20
N TRP A 271 11.31 -14.93 6.36
CA TRP A 271 11.80 -13.60 5.97
C TRP A 271 11.76 -12.66 7.19
N SER A 272 12.77 -12.69 8.02
CA SER A 272 12.81 -11.98 9.31
C SER A 272 14.20 -11.45 9.62
N ASP A 273 14.33 -10.74 10.73
CA ASP A 273 15.61 -10.24 11.23
C ASP A 273 16.65 -11.35 11.45
N ALA A 274 16.21 -12.57 11.77
CA ALA A 274 17.10 -13.73 11.90
C ALA A 274 17.83 -14.06 10.58
N GLN A 275 17.26 -13.68 9.43
CA GLN A 275 17.88 -13.79 8.10
C GLN A 275 18.50 -12.45 7.65
N GLY A 276 18.58 -11.44 8.51
CA GLY A 276 19.04 -10.10 8.17
C GLY A 276 18.07 -9.30 7.28
N ILE A 277 16.79 -9.68 7.26
CA ILE A 277 15.75 -9.03 6.48
C ILE A 277 14.99 -8.05 7.38
N PRO A 278 14.87 -6.77 7.02
CA PRO A 278 14.13 -5.78 7.81
C PRO A 278 12.63 -6.10 7.88
N VAL A 279 11.94 -5.51 8.85
CA VAL A 279 10.50 -5.70 9.05
C VAL A 279 9.69 -5.36 7.79
N ASN A 280 10.08 -4.30 7.07
CA ASN A 280 9.46 -3.87 5.82
C ASN A 280 10.48 -3.92 4.67
N PRO A 281 10.75 -5.11 4.08
CA PRO A 281 11.80 -5.25 3.08
C PRO A 281 11.52 -4.49 1.78
N ILE A 282 10.26 -4.35 1.37
CA ILE A 282 9.92 -3.59 0.16
C ILE A 282 10.09 -2.09 0.41
N HIS A 283 9.58 -1.54 1.52
CA HIS A 283 9.85 -0.15 1.91
C HIS A 283 11.34 0.13 1.91
N GLN A 284 12.14 -0.75 2.55
CA GLN A 284 13.59 -0.59 2.61
C GLN A 284 14.23 -0.56 1.23
N ALA A 285 13.82 -1.46 0.33
CA ALA A 285 14.39 -1.54 -1.00
C ALA A 285 14.00 -0.33 -1.86
N VAL A 286 12.74 0.07 -1.85
CA VAL A 286 12.27 1.14 -2.74
C VAL A 286 12.68 2.51 -2.23
N LEU A 287 12.46 2.84 -0.95
CA LEU A 287 12.82 4.15 -0.41
C LEU A 287 14.32 4.35 -0.29
N ASN A 288 15.01 3.40 0.35
CA ASN A 288 16.42 3.57 0.69
C ASN A 288 17.38 3.26 -0.45
N TRP A 289 17.24 2.09 -1.12
CA TRP A 289 18.22 1.72 -2.15
C TRP A 289 17.97 2.44 -3.46
N MET A 290 16.71 2.44 -3.91
CA MET A 290 16.38 2.89 -5.26
C MET A 290 15.89 4.33 -5.33
N GLY A 291 15.50 4.94 -4.21
CA GLY A 291 14.86 6.26 -4.22
C GLY A 291 13.57 6.22 -5.05
N VAL A 292 12.76 5.17 -4.89
CA VAL A 292 11.42 5.04 -5.45
C VAL A 292 10.41 5.42 -4.36
N GLY A 293 9.50 6.34 -4.65
CA GLY A 293 8.51 6.81 -3.68
C GLY A 293 7.41 5.78 -3.42
N ILE A 294 6.73 5.93 -2.28
CA ILE A 294 5.60 5.10 -1.88
C ILE A 294 4.37 5.98 -1.71
N VAL A 295 3.22 5.52 -2.22
CA VAL A 295 1.89 6.04 -1.89
C VAL A 295 1.00 4.87 -1.51
N GLU A 296 0.56 4.80 -0.26
CA GLU A 296 -0.15 3.62 0.23
C GLU A 296 -1.43 3.94 1.00
N ASN A 297 -2.17 2.88 1.38
CA ASN A 297 -3.51 2.96 1.96
C ASN A 297 -4.51 3.69 1.06
N LEU A 298 -4.35 3.56 -0.25
CA LEU A 298 -5.22 4.18 -1.24
C LEU A 298 -6.60 3.51 -1.29
N ASP A 299 -7.61 4.26 -1.69
CA ASP A 299 -8.90 3.74 -2.13
C ASP A 299 -8.90 3.65 -3.66
N LEU A 300 -8.64 2.47 -4.19
CA LEU A 300 -8.58 2.23 -5.63
C LEU A 300 -9.90 1.71 -6.22
N GLU A 301 -10.94 1.45 -5.41
CA GLU A 301 -12.19 0.79 -5.85
C GLU A 301 -12.81 1.51 -7.05
N ARG A 302 -13.05 2.82 -6.95
CA ARG A 302 -13.67 3.62 -8.01
C ARG A 302 -12.79 3.74 -9.26
N ALA A 303 -11.49 3.79 -9.08
CA ALA A 303 -10.55 3.81 -10.20
C ALA A 303 -10.54 2.48 -10.94
N VAL A 304 -10.56 1.35 -10.22
CA VAL A 304 -10.68 0.00 -10.77
C VAL A 304 -11.99 -0.19 -11.53
N GLU A 305 -13.13 0.19 -10.94
CA GLU A 305 -14.43 0.14 -11.62
C GLU A 305 -14.42 0.93 -12.93
N THR A 306 -13.82 2.13 -12.91
CA THR A 306 -13.69 2.96 -14.11
C THR A 306 -12.75 2.34 -15.13
N ALA A 307 -11.60 1.82 -14.71
CA ALA A 307 -10.64 1.15 -15.58
C ALA A 307 -11.25 -0.07 -16.26
N ARG A 308 -11.98 -0.91 -15.51
CA ARG A 308 -12.71 -2.08 -16.04
C ARG A 308 -13.77 -1.68 -17.06
N ARG A 309 -14.60 -0.68 -16.74
CA ARG A 309 -15.66 -0.16 -17.64
C ARG A 309 -15.09 0.42 -18.94
N LEU A 310 -13.95 1.12 -18.85
CA LEU A 310 -13.29 1.72 -20.02
C LEU A 310 -12.33 0.77 -20.73
N ASN A 311 -12.05 -0.38 -20.14
CA ASN A 311 -10.97 -1.32 -20.54
C ASN A 311 -9.62 -0.57 -20.68
N ARG A 312 -9.30 0.29 -19.72
CA ARG A 312 -8.08 1.15 -19.68
C ARG A 312 -7.46 1.08 -18.31
N TYR A 313 -6.30 0.46 -18.23
CA TYR A 313 -5.57 0.23 -16.98
C TYR A 313 -4.37 1.17 -16.81
N GLU A 314 -4.44 2.32 -17.46
CA GLU A 314 -3.52 3.43 -17.29
C GLU A 314 -4.29 4.75 -17.29
N PHE A 315 -3.79 5.70 -16.52
CA PHE A 315 -4.41 7.03 -16.40
C PHE A 315 -3.37 8.09 -15.99
N MET A 316 -3.73 9.35 -16.13
CA MET A 316 -2.97 10.43 -15.54
C MET A 316 -3.16 10.39 -14.02
N LEU A 317 -2.06 10.33 -13.28
CA LEU A 317 -2.04 10.46 -11.83
C LEU A 317 -1.47 11.82 -11.45
N THR A 318 -2.10 12.48 -10.48
CA THR A 318 -1.54 13.70 -9.87
C THR A 318 -1.74 13.68 -8.35
N PHE A 319 -0.74 14.17 -7.64
CA PHE A 319 -0.79 14.42 -6.19
C PHE A 319 0.27 15.45 -5.79
N ALA A 320 0.05 16.09 -4.66
CA ALA A 320 1.03 16.95 -4.02
C ALA A 320 1.00 16.71 -2.50
N PRO A 321 2.12 16.44 -1.86
CA PRO A 321 2.17 16.36 -0.41
C PRO A 321 2.01 17.75 0.22
N LEU A 322 1.63 17.78 1.48
CA LEU A 322 1.74 19.00 2.28
C LEU A 322 3.22 19.39 2.38
N PRO A 323 3.59 20.65 2.07
CA PRO A 323 4.98 21.10 2.09
C PRO A 323 5.45 21.38 3.54
N VAL A 324 5.68 20.32 4.30
CA VAL A 324 6.13 20.36 5.69
C VAL A 324 7.63 20.13 5.74
N GLU A 325 8.41 21.18 6.07
CA GLU A 325 9.87 21.06 6.23
C GLU A 325 10.21 20.01 7.30
N GLY A 326 11.14 19.14 6.99
CA GLY A 326 11.57 18.04 7.85
C GLY A 326 10.58 16.89 7.96
N GLY A 327 9.48 16.91 7.22
CA GLY A 327 8.44 15.88 7.26
C GLY A 327 8.91 14.54 6.69
N THR A 328 8.60 13.44 7.41
CA THR A 328 8.90 12.06 7.00
C THR A 328 7.92 11.51 5.97
N GLY A 329 6.91 12.27 5.61
CA GLY A 329 5.85 11.93 4.68
C GLY A 329 4.71 12.94 4.72
N SER A 330 3.57 12.61 4.13
CA SER A 330 2.37 13.46 4.13
C SER A 330 1.11 12.63 3.92
N PRO A 331 0.01 12.91 4.63
CA PRO A 331 -1.29 12.44 4.17
C PRO A 331 -1.57 12.99 2.77
N LEU A 332 -2.24 12.20 1.94
CA LEU A 332 -2.52 12.52 0.54
C LEU A 332 -3.96 12.25 0.14
N ASN A 333 -4.40 12.99 -0.88
CA ASN A 333 -5.55 12.64 -1.71
C ASN A 333 -5.12 12.62 -3.19
N PRO A 334 -4.50 11.54 -3.69
CA PRO A 334 -4.12 11.44 -5.08
C PRO A 334 -5.35 11.38 -6.00
N LEU A 335 -5.21 11.89 -7.22
CA LEU A 335 -6.29 11.90 -8.21
C LEU A 335 -5.90 11.09 -9.43
N ALA A 336 -6.75 10.12 -9.79
CA ALA A 336 -6.73 9.46 -11.09
C ALA A 336 -7.62 10.24 -12.06
N ILE A 337 -7.10 10.54 -13.26
CA ILE A 337 -7.83 11.26 -14.30
C ILE A 337 -7.78 10.45 -15.60
N PHE A 338 -8.96 10.03 -16.09
CA PHE A 338 -9.13 9.17 -17.26
C PHE A 338 -9.44 9.93 -18.53
#